data_d69b86cf7b16709cf8a54490299654ac
#
_entry.id   d69b86cf7b16709cf8a54490299654ac
#
_cell.length_a   1.000
_cell.length_b   1.000
_cell.length_c   1.000
_cell.angle_alpha   90.00
_cell.angle_beta   90.00
_cell.angle_gamma   90.00
#
_symmetry.space_group_name_H-M   'P 1'
#
loop_
_entity.id
_entity.type
_entity.pdbx_description
1 polymer ?
#
loop_
_entity_poly.entity_id
_entity_poly.type
_entity_poly.pdbx_seq_one_letter_code
_entity_poly.pdbx_strand_id
1 'polypeptide(L)'
;SMVDELVTKAGYTRDGLKQQIGEKQKPCSFNTGCRLNMDVVTRHYPYATTCNVIGVIKGVDTTSSIVLGAHLDHLGNNGLMFPGALDNASGVALQLTVAKALAASGIKPEKNIVFAFFGAEERGIKGAIHYLNHPTFPLDKTICMLNIDMVGNGNGLSVWGAESFPAVAKIFAQVNDRWLHREFEVTPYERAESYSQADGDEFSKRGIPALYIATTEELKPMYYHDPRDRAETLTPEIMEDVARMLFLALPEIVKIKGVLREK
;
A
#
# COMPACT_ATOMS: atom_id res chain seq x y z
N SER A 1 -2.70 -3.84 -32.48
CA SER A 1 -3.41 -4.78 -31.57
C SER A 1 -4.75 -5.19 -32.19
N MET A 2 -5.32 -6.27 -31.71
CA MET A 2 -6.68 -6.70 -32.10
C MET A 2 -7.71 -5.56 -31.94
N VAL A 3 -7.59 -4.79 -30.88
CA VAL A 3 -8.46 -3.63 -30.67
C VAL A 3 -8.29 -2.59 -31.80
N ASP A 4 -7.06 -2.28 -32.18
CA ASP A 4 -6.80 -1.31 -33.26
C ASP A 4 -7.44 -1.80 -34.58
N GLU A 5 -7.33 -3.09 -34.89
CA GLU A 5 -7.95 -3.67 -36.09
C GLU A 5 -9.48 -3.55 -36.06
N LEU A 6 -10.12 -3.84 -34.91
CA LEU A 6 -11.57 -3.75 -34.75
C LEU A 6 -12.09 -2.31 -34.89
N VAL A 7 -11.42 -1.35 -34.24
CA VAL A 7 -11.89 0.05 -34.26
C VAL A 7 -11.59 0.73 -35.59
N THR A 8 -10.49 0.38 -36.25
CA THR A 8 -10.13 0.93 -37.58
C THR A 8 -11.15 0.53 -38.64
N LYS A 9 -11.67 -0.71 -38.61
CA LYS A 9 -12.73 -1.13 -39.53
C LYS A 9 -14.01 -0.34 -39.39
N ALA A 10 -14.28 0.23 -38.19
CA ALA A 10 -15.42 1.10 -37.95
C ALA A 10 -15.11 2.59 -38.18
N GLY A 11 -13.94 2.91 -38.73
CA GLY A 11 -13.54 4.30 -39.04
C GLY A 11 -13.00 5.09 -37.85
N TYR A 12 -12.62 4.42 -36.75
CA TYR A 12 -12.08 5.05 -35.55
C TYR A 12 -10.60 4.70 -35.32
N THR A 13 -9.93 5.50 -34.51
CA THR A 13 -8.65 5.16 -33.93
C THR A 13 -8.81 4.97 -32.43
N ARG A 14 -7.99 4.12 -31.82
CA ARG A 14 -8.00 3.88 -30.37
C ARG A 14 -7.79 5.18 -29.58
N ASP A 15 -6.81 5.99 -30.00
CA ASP A 15 -6.49 7.24 -29.31
C ASP A 15 -7.58 8.29 -29.50
N GLY A 16 -8.20 8.37 -30.68
CA GLY A 16 -9.36 9.23 -30.91
C GLY A 16 -10.56 8.84 -30.03
N LEU A 17 -10.80 7.55 -29.82
CA LEU A 17 -11.84 7.08 -28.89
C LEU A 17 -11.51 7.42 -27.44
N LYS A 18 -10.25 7.23 -27.00
CA LYS A 18 -9.81 7.61 -25.66
C LYS A 18 -10.02 9.10 -25.42
N GLN A 19 -9.58 9.94 -26.36
CA GLN A 19 -9.80 11.38 -26.28
C GLN A 19 -11.28 11.72 -26.18
N GLN A 20 -12.10 11.17 -27.06
CA GLN A 20 -13.54 11.42 -27.06
C GLN A 20 -14.23 11.02 -25.75
N ILE A 21 -13.85 9.86 -25.18
CA ILE A 21 -14.39 9.40 -23.89
C ILE A 21 -13.90 10.33 -22.77
N GLY A 22 -12.63 10.70 -22.77
CA GLY A 22 -12.04 11.59 -21.78
C GLY A 22 -12.68 12.98 -21.78
N GLU A 23 -12.92 13.56 -22.97
CA GLU A 23 -13.57 14.87 -23.09
C GLU A 23 -15.05 14.86 -22.71
N LYS A 24 -15.78 13.82 -23.12
CA LYS A 24 -17.24 13.76 -22.93
C LYS A 24 -17.65 13.11 -21.61
N GLN A 25 -16.75 12.39 -20.95
CA GLN A 25 -17.04 11.58 -19.75
C GLN A 25 -18.28 10.67 -19.92
N LYS A 26 -18.43 10.11 -21.14
CA LYS A 26 -19.56 9.26 -21.51
C LYS A 26 -19.08 8.07 -22.34
N PRO A 27 -19.77 6.92 -22.24
CA PRO A 27 -19.51 5.78 -23.12
C PRO A 27 -19.59 6.17 -24.61
N CYS A 28 -18.68 5.62 -25.40
CA CYS A 28 -18.69 5.75 -26.86
C CYS A 28 -18.85 4.35 -27.46
N SER A 29 -20.09 3.85 -27.47
CA SER A 29 -20.41 2.52 -28.00
C SER A 29 -20.86 2.61 -29.46
N PHE A 30 -20.35 1.72 -30.30
CA PHE A 30 -20.69 1.64 -31.72
C PHE A 30 -20.57 0.19 -32.21
N ASN A 31 -21.22 -0.09 -33.33
CA ASN A 31 -21.10 -1.39 -33.97
C ASN A 31 -19.89 -1.41 -34.92
N THR A 32 -18.95 -2.29 -34.70
CA THR A 32 -17.74 -2.45 -35.54
C THR A 32 -18.02 -3.17 -36.85
N GLY A 33 -19.18 -3.81 -36.99
CA GLY A 33 -19.48 -4.70 -38.11
C GLY A 33 -18.64 -6.00 -38.13
N CYS A 34 -17.81 -6.21 -37.12
CA CYS A 34 -16.97 -7.40 -37.01
C CYS A 34 -17.65 -8.52 -36.23
N ARG A 35 -17.38 -9.76 -36.62
CA ARG A 35 -17.72 -10.95 -35.83
C ARG A 35 -16.46 -11.39 -35.11
N LEU A 36 -16.56 -11.56 -33.80
CA LEU A 36 -15.48 -12.04 -32.94
C LEU A 36 -15.87 -13.41 -32.38
N ASN A 37 -15.01 -14.40 -32.55
CA ASN A 37 -15.08 -15.68 -31.85
C ASN A 37 -14.05 -15.66 -30.73
N MET A 38 -14.48 -15.91 -29.50
CA MET A 38 -13.61 -16.03 -28.33
C MET A 38 -13.79 -17.39 -27.69
N ASP A 39 -12.69 -18.03 -27.36
CA ASP A 39 -12.66 -19.22 -26.52
C ASP A 39 -11.83 -18.85 -25.26
N VAL A 40 -12.51 -18.82 -24.12
CA VAL A 40 -11.91 -18.43 -22.84
C VAL A 40 -11.99 -19.60 -21.89
N VAL A 41 -10.85 -20.21 -21.63
CA VAL A 41 -10.73 -21.29 -20.64
C VAL A 41 -10.31 -20.71 -19.30
N THR A 42 -11.17 -20.86 -18.29
CA THR A 42 -10.89 -20.44 -16.92
C THR A 42 -10.80 -21.64 -15.99
N ARG A 43 -10.01 -21.51 -14.93
CA ARG A 43 -9.99 -22.47 -13.83
C ARG A 43 -10.44 -21.76 -12.57
N HIS A 44 -11.39 -22.33 -11.89
CA HIS A 44 -11.87 -21.85 -10.60
C HIS A 44 -11.31 -22.70 -9.48
N TYR A 45 -10.70 -22.04 -8.48
CA TYR A 45 -10.12 -22.65 -7.29
C TYR A 45 -10.86 -22.18 -6.03
N PRO A 46 -12.03 -22.75 -5.70
CA PRO A 46 -12.91 -22.25 -4.64
C PRO A 46 -12.30 -22.35 -3.24
N TYR A 47 -11.29 -23.20 -3.06
CA TYR A 47 -10.61 -23.45 -1.80
C TYR A 47 -9.13 -23.02 -1.81
N ALA A 48 -8.79 -22.06 -2.66
CA ALA A 48 -7.46 -21.49 -2.63
C ALA A 48 -7.19 -20.84 -1.28
N THR A 49 -6.02 -21.09 -0.70
CA THR A 49 -5.60 -20.57 0.60
C THR A 49 -4.43 -19.61 0.43
N THR A 50 -4.37 -18.63 1.32
CA THR A 50 -3.22 -17.75 1.51
C THR A 50 -2.88 -17.68 2.98
N CYS A 51 -1.82 -16.96 3.34
CA CYS A 51 -1.44 -16.75 4.72
C CYS A 51 -0.97 -15.30 4.94
N ASN A 52 -1.09 -14.83 6.18
CA ASN A 52 -0.35 -13.68 6.66
C ASN A 52 0.95 -14.17 7.31
N VAL A 53 2.00 -13.35 7.21
CA VAL A 53 3.24 -13.56 7.97
C VAL A 53 3.35 -12.44 9.00
N ILE A 54 3.49 -12.80 10.28
CA ILE A 54 3.51 -11.82 11.37
C ILE A 54 4.83 -11.94 12.14
N GLY A 55 5.54 -10.81 12.20
CA GLY A 55 6.73 -10.65 13.04
C GLY A 55 6.47 -9.66 14.17
N VAL A 56 7.13 -9.82 15.32
CA VAL A 56 6.94 -8.94 16.47
C VAL A 56 8.26 -8.59 17.12
N ILE A 57 8.51 -7.29 17.29
CA ILE A 57 9.52 -6.78 18.24
C ILE A 57 8.77 -6.43 19.53
N LYS A 58 9.03 -7.20 20.60
CA LYS A 58 8.36 -7.02 21.89
C LYS A 58 8.83 -5.75 22.60
N GLY A 59 7.86 -4.96 23.03
CA GLY A 59 8.08 -3.76 23.84
C GLY A 59 8.22 -4.03 25.34
N VAL A 60 8.38 -2.95 26.10
CA VAL A 60 8.32 -2.94 27.57
C VAL A 60 6.87 -3.23 28.01
N ASP A 61 5.91 -2.45 27.48
CA ASP A 61 4.49 -2.77 27.53
C ASP A 61 4.18 -3.82 26.46
N THR A 62 3.89 -5.02 26.91
CA THR A 62 3.59 -6.16 26.03
C THR A 62 2.10 -6.28 25.71
N THR A 63 1.26 -5.35 26.16
CA THR A 63 -0.18 -5.37 25.93
C THR A 63 -0.61 -4.47 24.75
N SER A 64 0.11 -3.38 24.53
CA SER A 64 -0.19 -2.39 23.48
C SER A 64 0.72 -2.58 22.27
N SER A 65 0.25 -2.19 21.10
CA SER A 65 1.00 -2.37 19.85
C SER A 65 0.79 -1.23 18.84
N ILE A 66 1.71 -1.16 17.90
CA ILE A 66 1.56 -0.49 16.61
C ILE A 66 1.73 -1.55 15.53
N VAL A 67 0.97 -1.46 14.45
CA VAL A 67 1.03 -2.39 13.32
C VAL A 67 1.63 -1.68 12.10
N LEU A 68 2.65 -2.26 11.51
CA LEU A 68 3.10 -1.95 10.16
C LEU A 68 2.53 -3.01 9.24
N GLY A 69 1.82 -2.60 8.19
CA GLY A 69 1.21 -3.49 7.22
C GLY A 69 1.72 -3.24 5.80
N ALA A 70 1.97 -4.32 5.08
CA ALA A 70 2.16 -4.33 3.63
C ALA A 70 1.61 -5.66 3.10
N HIS A 71 0.99 -5.66 1.94
CA HIS A 71 0.59 -6.92 1.33
C HIS A 71 1.76 -7.59 0.60
N LEU A 72 1.73 -8.92 0.57
CA LEU A 72 2.79 -9.76 0.02
C LEU A 72 2.42 -10.47 -1.28
N ASP A 73 1.16 -10.37 -1.67
CA ASP A 73 0.66 -10.87 -2.94
C ASP A 73 0.64 -9.77 -4.01
N HIS A 74 0.45 -10.17 -5.25
CA HIS A 74 0.13 -9.33 -6.39
C HIS A 74 -0.72 -10.14 -7.37
N LEU A 75 -0.97 -9.63 -8.58
CA LEU A 75 -1.86 -10.26 -9.55
C LEU A 75 -1.38 -11.64 -10.03
N GLY A 76 -0.08 -11.91 -9.97
CA GLY A 76 0.52 -13.20 -10.30
C GLY A 76 0.59 -13.45 -11.80
N ASN A 77 0.27 -14.68 -12.24
CA ASN A 77 0.29 -15.07 -13.65
C ASN A 77 -1.14 -15.18 -14.19
N ASN A 78 -1.47 -14.27 -15.09
CA ASN A 78 -2.77 -14.18 -15.76
C ASN A 78 -2.60 -14.23 -17.28
N GLY A 79 -1.76 -15.17 -17.76
CA GLY A 79 -1.30 -15.23 -19.14
C GLY A 79 -0.03 -14.40 -19.38
N LEU A 80 0.14 -13.32 -18.63
CA LEU A 80 1.38 -12.58 -18.44
C LEU A 80 1.72 -12.58 -16.95
N MET A 81 3.01 -12.56 -16.62
CA MET A 81 3.48 -12.40 -15.25
C MET A 81 3.40 -10.95 -14.85
N PHE A 82 2.79 -10.68 -13.70
CA PHE A 82 2.75 -9.39 -13.03
C PHE A 82 3.64 -9.49 -11.79
N PRO A 83 4.88 -8.93 -11.83
CA PRO A 83 5.84 -9.15 -10.76
C PRO A 83 5.52 -8.41 -9.46
N GLY A 84 4.91 -7.21 -9.53
CA GLY A 84 4.51 -6.44 -8.36
C GLY A 84 5.71 -5.90 -7.55
N ALA A 85 6.68 -5.28 -8.21
CA ALA A 85 7.85 -4.76 -7.52
C ALA A 85 7.53 -3.50 -6.71
N LEU A 86 6.84 -2.54 -7.31
CA LEU A 86 6.32 -1.36 -6.61
C LEU A 86 5.12 -1.74 -5.75
N ASP A 87 4.22 -2.52 -6.31
CA ASP A 87 2.95 -2.94 -5.72
C ASP A 87 2.97 -4.47 -5.43
N ASN A 88 3.35 -4.99 -4.23
CA ASN A 88 3.85 -4.21 -3.11
C ASN A 88 5.12 -4.86 -2.51
N ALA A 89 5.99 -5.45 -3.37
CA ALA A 89 7.28 -5.96 -2.88
C ALA A 89 8.13 -4.83 -2.27
N SER A 90 7.93 -3.57 -2.68
CA SER A 90 8.60 -2.39 -2.12
C SER A 90 8.27 -2.24 -0.63
N GLY A 91 7.00 -2.29 -0.25
CA GLY A 91 6.56 -2.20 1.13
C GLY A 91 7.03 -3.39 1.98
N VAL A 92 7.00 -4.60 1.41
CA VAL A 92 7.52 -5.82 2.08
C VAL A 92 9.00 -5.71 2.36
N ALA A 93 9.82 -5.36 1.35
CA ALA A 93 11.27 -5.22 1.49
C ALA A 93 11.64 -4.13 2.51
N LEU A 94 10.91 -3.02 2.49
CA LEU A 94 11.08 -1.92 3.41
C LEU A 94 10.78 -2.35 4.86
N GLN A 95 9.67 -3.02 5.11
CA GLN A 95 9.33 -3.53 6.43
C GLN A 95 10.39 -4.52 6.96
N LEU A 96 10.88 -5.43 6.12
CA LEU A 96 11.95 -6.37 6.50
C LEU A 96 13.24 -5.64 6.86
N THR A 97 13.57 -4.58 6.13
CA THR A 97 14.75 -3.74 6.41
C THR A 97 14.62 -3.03 7.76
N VAL A 98 13.47 -2.41 8.02
CA VAL A 98 13.19 -1.75 9.30
C VAL A 98 13.20 -2.74 10.47
N ALA A 99 12.56 -3.90 10.31
CA ALA A 99 12.54 -4.95 11.32
C ALA A 99 13.96 -5.43 11.67
N LYS A 100 14.78 -5.68 10.65
CA LYS A 100 16.19 -6.08 10.81
C LYS A 100 17.01 -5.01 11.53
N ALA A 101 16.85 -3.74 11.13
CA ALA A 101 17.56 -2.62 11.73
C ALA A 101 17.16 -2.43 13.21
N LEU A 102 15.88 -2.46 13.53
CA LEU A 102 15.38 -2.37 14.90
C LEU A 102 15.87 -3.53 15.77
N ALA A 103 15.82 -4.74 15.26
CA ALA A 103 16.34 -5.91 15.99
C ALA A 103 17.85 -5.81 16.27
N ALA A 104 18.63 -5.32 15.29
CA ALA A 104 20.07 -5.16 15.43
C ALA A 104 20.48 -3.98 16.33
N SER A 105 19.63 -2.95 16.45
CA SER A 105 19.93 -1.73 17.22
C SER A 105 19.99 -1.97 18.75
N GLY A 106 19.41 -3.05 19.23
CA GLY A 106 19.22 -3.31 20.66
C GLY A 106 18.19 -2.41 21.34
N ILE A 107 17.52 -1.53 20.59
CA ILE A 107 16.46 -0.67 21.14
C ILE A 107 15.28 -1.53 21.55
N LYS A 108 14.87 -1.42 22.81
CA LYS A 108 13.62 -2.01 23.29
C LYS A 108 12.52 -0.95 23.25
N PRO A 109 11.53 -1.06 22.33
CA PRO A 109 10.48 -0.06 22.21
C PRO A 109 9.56 -0.07 23.45
N GLU A 110 8.86 1.04 23.70
CA GLU A 110 7.90 1.12 24.81
C GLU A 110 6.72 0.14 24.63
N LYS A 111 6.27 -0.09 23.39
CA LYS A 111 5.16 -0.99 23.04
C LYS A 111 5.60 -1.95 21.94
N ASN A 112 4.82 -3.00 21.73
CA ASN A 112 5.09 -3.96 20.66
C ASN A 112 5.01 -3.30 19.28
N ILE A 113 5.94 -3.68 18.41
CA ILE A 113 5.90 -3.33 16.99
C ILE A 113 5.59 -4.62 16.22
N VAL A 114 4.43 -4.65 15.57
CA VAL A 114 3.96 -5.76 14.75
C VAL A 114 4.25 -5.47 13.30
N PHE A 115 4.97 -6.35 12.64
CA PHE A 115 5.20 -6.35 11.20
C PHE A 115 4.24 -7.37 10.61
N ALA A 116 3.22 -6.89 9.90
CA ALA A 116 2.19 -7.70 9.29
C ALA A 116 2.35 -7.69 7.77
N PHE A 117 2.58 -8.86 7.19
CA PHE A 117 2.62 -9.07 5.76
C PHE A 117 1.33 -9.79 5.38
N PHE A 118 0.42 -9.06 4.73
CA PHE A 118 -0.92 -9.55 4.43
C PHE A 118 -0.95 -10.29 3.09
N GLY A 119 -1.69 -11.40 3.04
CA GLY A 119 -1.94 -12.12 1.81
C GLY A 119 -3.33 -11.86 1.26
N ALA A 120 -3.47 -11.94 -0.06
CA ALA A 120 -4.73 -11.72 -0.79
C ALA A 120 -5.34 -10.32 -0.57
N GLU A 121 -4.51 -9.28 -0.57
CA GLU A 121 -4.95 -7.89 -0.67
C GLU A 121 -5.65 -7.68 -2.02
N GLU A 122 -5.00 -8.07 -3.12
CA GLU A 122 -5.46 -8.00 -4.51
C GLU A 122 -6.74 -8.84 -4.80
N ARG A 123 -7.18 -9.57 -3.82
CA ARG A 123 -8.40 -10.41 -3.85
C ARG A 123 -9.46 -9.94 -2.86
N GLY A 124 -9.42 -8.66 -2.49
CA GLY A 124 -10.37 -8.01 -1.59
C GLY A 124 -9.91 -7.96 -0.15
N ILE A 125 -8.64 -7.64 0.09
CA ILE A 125 -8.04 -7.27 1.39
C ILE A 125 -8.24 -8.36 2.46
N LYS A 126 -8.24 -9.62 2.02
CA LYS A 126 -8.62 -10.76 2.88
C LYS A 126 -7.64 -10.98 4.02
N GLY A 127 -6.35 -10.70 3.81
CA GLY A 127 -5.32 -10.84 4.83
C GLY A 127 -5.54 -9.90 6.01
N ALA A 128 -5.76 -8.61 5.76
CA ALA A 128 -6.04 -7.62 6.80
C ALA A 128 -7.35 -7.94 7.52
N ILE A 129 -8.41 -8.31 6.78
CA ILE A 129 -9.68 -8.75 7.38
C ILE A 129 -9.48 -9.96 8.30
N HIS A 130 -8.68 -10.95 7.86
CA HIS A 130 -8.38 -12.13 8.68
C HIS A 130 -7.61 -11.74 9.95
N TYR A 131 -6.58 -10.88 9.82
CA TYR A 131 -5.81 -10.39 10.96
C TYR A 131 -6.70 -9.67 11.98
N LEU A 132 -7.60 -8.80 11.53
CA LEU A 132 -8.52 -8.07 12.40
C LEU A 132 -9.54 -8.97 13.13
N ASN A 133 -9.83 -10.13 12.57
CA ASN A 133 -10.66 -11.14 13.23
C ASN A 133 -9.87 -12.06 14.17
N HIS A 134 -8.53 -12.17 13.97
CA HIS A 134 -7.61 -13.02 14.75
C HIS A 134 -6.33 -12.25 15.08
N PRO A 135 -6.42 -11.13 15.80
CA PRO A 135 -5.28 -10.23 15.99
C PRO A 135 -4.24 -10.83 16.94
N THR A 136 -2.96 -10.49 16.69
CA THR A 136 -1.85 -10.90 17.56
C THR A 136 -1.92 -10.23 18.95
N PHE A 137 -2.43 -8.99 18.98
CA PHE A 137 -2.66 -8.22 20.20
C PHE A 137 -4.07 -7.62 20.19
N PRO A 138 -4.64 -7.25 21.36
CA PRO A 138 -5.97 -6.65 21.44
C PRO A 138 -6.08 -5.39 20.57
N LEU A 139 -7.11 -5.31 19.73
CA LEU A 139 -7.30 -4.19 18.81
C LEU A 139 -7.55 -2.87 19.53
N ASP A 140 -8.23 -2.90 20.68
CA ASP A 140 -8.46 -1.73 21.55
C ASP A 140 -7.17 -1.20 22.20
N LYS A 141 -6.05 -1.93 22.10
CA LYS A 141 -4.71 -1.55 22.54
C LYS A 141 -3.76 -1.27 21.36
N THR A 142 -4.25 -1.35 20.14
CA THR A 142 -3.50 -0.96 18.96
C THR A 142 -3.57 0.57 18.79
N ILE A 143 -2.41 1.23 18.81
CA ILE A 143 -2.33 2.71 18.73
C ILE A 143 -2.73 3.17 17.33
N CYS A 144 -2.10 2.61 16.32
CA CYS A 144 -2.37 2.87 14.91
C CYS A 144 -1.82 1.75 14.04
N MET A 145 -2.21 1.76 12.79
CA MET A 145 -1.63 0.98 11.71
C MET A 145 -0.92 1.94 10.74
N LEU A 146 0.29 1.60 10.33
CA LEU A 146 1.00 2.25 9.24
C LEU A 146 0.92 1.33 8.02
N ASN A 147 0.14 1.73 7.03
CA ASN A 147 0.04 1.03 5.74
C ASN A 147 1.20 1.46 4.86
N ILE A 148 2.00 0.51 4.41
CA ILE A 148 3.18 0.76 3.60
C ILE A 148 2.93 0.12 2.25
N ASP A 149 2.64 0.95 1.27
CA ASP A 149 2.24 0.48 -0.04
C ASP A 149 2.78 1.39 -1.13
N MET A 150 3.36 0.78 -2.19
CA MET A 150 3.89 1.47 -3.35
C MET A 150 4.94 2.56 -3.02
N VAL A 151 5.91 2.26 -2.15
CA VAL A 151 6.91 3.22 -1.66
C VAL A 151 8.26 3.18 -2.39
N GLY A 152 8.28 2.70 -3.60
CA GLY A 152 9.51 2.50 -4.40
C GLY A 152 9.70 3.49 -5.55
N ASN A 153 8.90 4.55 -5.65
CA ASN A 153 9.02 5.56 -6.70
C ASN A 153 8.85 6.96 -6.11
N GLY A 154 9.54 7.95 -6.67
CA GLY A 154 9.41 9.34 -6.25
C GLY A 154 10.65 9.92 -5.61
N ASN A 155 10.56 11.19 -5.16
CA ASN A 155 11.64 11.93 -4.52
C ASN A 155 11.21 12.62 -3.22
N GLY A 156 9.93 12.87 -3.03
CA GLY A 156 9.34 13.42 -1.81
C GLY A 156 8.73 12.33 -0.92
N LEU A 157 8.45 12.68 0.31
CA LEU A 157 7.82 11.82 1.32
C LEU A 157 6.45 12.38 1.71
N SER A 158 5.48 11.51 1.91
CA SER A 158 4.17 11.90 2.42
C SER A 158 3.63 10.90 3.43
N VAL A 159 2.85 11.40 4.39
CA VAL A 159 2.07 10.56 5.31
C VAL A 159 0.61 10.94 5.15
N TRP A 160 -0.15 10.09 4.47
CA TRP A 160 -1.56 10.33 4.19
C TRP A 160 -2.43 9.95 5.39
N GLY A 161 -3.43 10.76 5.65
CA GLY A 161 -4.34 10.60 6.77
C GLY A 161 -3.78 11.08 8.12
N ALA A 162 -2.55 11.56 8.16
CA ALA A 162 -1.91 12.00 9.40
C ALA A 162 -2.36 13.41 9.85
N GLU A 163 -3.10 14.15 9.05
CA GLU A 163 -3.70 15.43 9.44
C GLU A 163 -4.67 15.25 10.61
N SER A 164 -5.35 14.11 10.70
CA SER A 164 -6.20 13.73 11.84
C SER A 164 -5.39 13.33 13.09
N PHE A 165 -4.08 13.11 12.96
CA PHE A 165 -3.19 12.63 14.01
C PHE A 165 -1.93 13.49 14.14
N PRO A 166 -2.06 14.77 14.56
CA PRO A 166 -0.95 15.75 14.53
C PRO A 166 0.29 15.32 15.31
N ALA A 167 0.12 14.51 16.36
CA ALA A 167 1.25 14.00 17.14
C ALA A 167 2.14 13.07 16.31
N VAL A 168 1.55 12.22 15.46
CA VAL A 168 2.28 11.31 14.58
C VAL A 168 2.88 12.09 13.41
N ALA A 169 2.12 12.97 12.77
CA ALA A 169 2.59 13.84 11.71
C ALA A 169 3.81 14.65 12.14
N LYS A 170 3.77 15.22 13.34
CA LYS A 170 4.91 15.97 13.93
C LYS A 170 6.16 15.12 14.09
N ILE A 171 6.03 13.85 14.49
CA ILE A 171 7.18 12.96 14.63
C ILE A 171 7.85 12.74 13.27
N PHE A 172 7.06 12.43 12.24
CA PHE A 172 7.59 12.25 10.89
C PHE A 172 8.25 13.53 10.34
N ALA A 173 7.61 14.69 10.51
CA ALA A 173 8.18 15.97 10.10
C ALA A 173 9.53 16.24 10.80
N GLN A 174 9.61 16.02 12.11
CA GLN A 174 10.85 16.20 12.87
C GLN A 174 11.97 15.25 12.42
N VAL A 175 11.64 14.02 12.09
CA VAL A 175 12.60 13.05 11.52
C VAL A 175 13.10 13.53 10.17
N ASN A 176 12.19 13.98 9.30
CA ASN A 176 12.54 14.51 8.00
C ASN A 176 13.45 15.74 8.11
N ASP A 177 13.05 16.73 8.89
CA ASP A 177 13.79 17.99 9.07
C ASP A 177 15.20 17.76 9.61
N ARG A 178 15.37 16.77 10.46
CA ARG A 178 16.66 16.50 11.11
C ARG A 178 17.59 15.59 10.32
N TRP A 179 17.04 14.63 9.54
CA TRP A 179 17.84 13.52 9.04
C TRP A 179 17.74 13.27 7.54
N LEU A 180 16.58 13.59 6.90
CA LEU A 180 16.34 13.20 5.52
C LEU A 180 16.38 14.38 4.56
N HIS A 181 15.84 15.54 4.99
CA HIS A 181 15.78 16.79 4.22
C HIS A 181 15.11 16.64 2.85
N ARG A 182 14.09 15.76 2.77
CA ARG A 182 13.24 15.59 1.60
C ARG A 182 12.08 16.59 1.64
N GLU A 183 11.47 16.86 0.51
CA GLU A 183 10.13 17.42 0.54
C GLU A 183 9.22 16.49 1.32
N PHE A 184 8.46 17.05 2.25
CA PHE A 184 7.59 16.29 3.15
C PHE A 184 6.24 16.97 3.28
N GLU A 185 5.20 16.20 3.06
CA GLU A 185 3.83 16.67 3.20
C GLU A 185 2.98 15.73 4.05
N VAL A 186 1.96 16.30 4.64
CA VAL A 186 0.85 15.56 5.28
C VAL A 186 -0.34 15.70 4.38
N THR A 187 -0.72 14.62 3.73
CA THR A 187 -1.77 14.61 2.72
C THR A 187 -3.06 14.06 3.29
N PRO A 188 -4.22 14.68 3.04
CA PRO A 188 -5.53 14.10 3.33
C PRO A 188 -5.69 12.74 2.64
N TYR A 189 -6.34 11.81 3.33
CA TYR A 189 -6.68 10.52 2.77
C TYR A 189 -8.19 10.30 2.77
N GLU A 190 -8.79 10.38 1.60
CA GLU A 190 -10.22 10.13 1.40
C GLU A 190 -10.48 8.63 1.21
N ARG A 191 -11.16 8.02 2.18
CA ARG A 191 -11.57 6.62 2.10
C ARG A 191 -12.86 6.49 1.32
N ALA A 192 -12.93 5.51 0.43
CA ALA A 192 -14.18 5.19 -0.23
C ALA A 192 -15.18 4.58 0.77
N GLU A 193 -16.42 5.08 0.79
CA GLU A 193 -17.45 4.60 1.73
C GLU A 193 -17.87 3.14 1.49
N SER A 194 -17.86 2.70 0.24
CA SER A 194 -18.44 1.42 -0.17
C SER A 194 -17.44 0.27 -0.29
N TYR A 195 -16.14 0.55 -0.35
CA TYR A 195 -15.10 -0.47 -0.48
C TYR A 195 -13.78 0.01 0.14
N SER A 196 -12.90 -0.92 0.48
CA SER A 196 -11.55 -0.61 0.92
C SER A 196 -10.61 -0.54 -0.28
N GLN A 197 -9.70 0.43 -0.24
CA GLN A 197 -8.69 0.67 -1.27
C GLN A 197 -7.33 0.09 -0.89
N ALA A 198 -7.10 -0.13 0.41
CA ALA A 198 -5.86 -0.67 0.96
C ALA A 198 -6.13 -1.37 2.31
N ASP A 199 -5.16 -2.15 2.79
CA ASP A 199 -5.26 -2.89 4.06
C ASP A 199 -5.63 -2.00 5.25
N GLY A 200 -5.09 -0.77 5.29
CA GLY A 200 -5.34 0.20 6.36
C GLY A 200 -6.80 0.62 6.49
N ASP A 201 -7.59 0.56 5.40
CA ASP A 201 -9.01 0.93 5.45
C ASP A 201 -9.81 -0.02 6.34
N GLU A 202 -9.45 -1.30 6.36
CA GLU A 202 -10.11 -2.26 7.23
C GLU A 202 -9.82 -2.01 8.72
N PHE A 203 -8.62 -1.49 9.04
CA PHE A 203 -8.30 -1.02 10.39
C PHE A 203 -9.13 0.21 10.78
N SER A 204 -9.22 1.18 9.88
CA SER A 204 -10.02 2.40 10.08
C SER A 204 -11.49 2.09 10.30
N LYS A 205 -12.07 1.14 9.56
CA LYS A 205 -13.45 0.66 9.77
C LYS A 205 -13.68 0.05 11.16
N ARG A 206 -12.62 -0.40 11.82
CA ARG A 206 -12.65 -0.91 13.21
C ARG A 206 -12.31 0.17 14.24
N GLY A 207 -12.20 1.45 13.83
CA GLY A 207 -11.85 2.56 14.70
C GLY A 207 -10.37 2.60 15.11
N ILE A 208 -9.50 1.90 14.38
CA ILE A 208 -8.05 1.95 14.58
C ILE A 208 -7.49 2.93 13.57
N PRO A 209 -6.79 4.01 14.01
CA PRO A 209 -6.16 4.94 13.10
C PRO A 209 -5.25 4.24 12.10
N ALA A 210 -5.48 4.45 10.81
CA ALA A 210 -4.59 3.99 9.77
C ALA A 210 -4.00 5.18 9.02
N LEU A 211 -2.68 5.21 8.95
CA LEU A 211 -1.90 6.20 8.23
C LEU A 211 -1.15 5.50 7.09
N TYR A 212 -1.03 6.17 5.97
CA TYR A 212 -0.42 5.58 4.77
C TYR A 212 0.91 6.25 4.50
N ILE A 213 1.96 5.46 4.42
CA ILE A 213 3.27 5.95 4.00
C ILE A 213 3.29 5.95 2.48
N ALA A 214 3.54 7.12 1.91
CA ALA A 214 3.57 7.34 0.48
C ALA A 214 4.83 8.09 0.06
N THR A 215 5.11 8.08 -1.24
CA THR A 215 6.14 8.89 -1.88
C THR A 215 5.48 9.82 -2.90
N THR A 216 6.07 10.99 -3.10
CA THR A 216 5.60 12.03 -4.01
C THR A 216 6.67 12.36 -5.05
N GLU A 217 6.33 13.18 -6.07
CA GLU A 217 7.24 13.55 -7.15
C GLU A 217 7.80 12.35 -7.92
N GLU A 218 6.93 11.66 -8.65
CA GLU A 218 7.31 10.49 -9.44
C GLU A 218 8.52 10.76 -10.36
N LEU A 219 9.57 9.96 -10.23
CA LEU A 219 10.77 10.04 -11.05
C LEU A 219 10.74 9.10 -12.25
N LYS A 220 9.89 8.08 -12.19
CA LYS A 220 9.75 7.04 -13.21
C LYS A 220 8.26 6.77 -13.45
N PRO A 221 7.87 6.29 -14.65
CA PRO A 221 6.50 5.87 -14.89
C PRO A 221 6.06 4.84 -13.86
N MET A 222 4.91 5.06 -13.25
CA MET A 222 4.28 4.09 -12.36
C MET A 222 3.59 3.00 -13.19
N TYR A 223 4.04 1.77 -13.01
CA TYR A 223 3.52 0.60 -13.72
C TYR A 223 2.49 -0.15 -12.86
N TYR A 224 1.51 0.57 -12.35
CA TYR A 224 0.44 -0.01 -11.53
C TYR A 224 -0.33 -1.10 -12.30
N HIS A 225 -0.40 -2.30 -11.72
CA HIS A 225 -1.04 -3.49 -12.32
C HIS A 225 -0.57 -3.80 -13.75
N ASP A 226 0.74 -3.65 -13.99
CA ASP A 226 1.35 -3.81 -15.31
C ASP A 226 2.52 -4.82 -15.23
N PRO A 227 2.72 -5.68 -16.26
CA PRO A 227 3.87 -6.62 -16.29
C PRO A 227 5.26 -5.96 -16.25
N ARG A 228 5.31 -4.64 -16.43
CA ARG A 228 6.54 -3.84 -16.32
C ARG A 228 6.84 -3.37 -14.91
N ASP A 229 5.97 -3.63 -13.93
CA ASP A 229 6.27 -3.37 -12.52
C ASP A 229 7.33 -4.35 -12.02
N ARG A 230 8.60 -3.96 -12.19
CA ARG A 230 9.78 -4.78 -11.93
C ARG A 230 10.77 -4.04 -11.05
N ALA A 231 11.68 -4.78 -10.41
CA ALA A 231 12.67 -4.21 -9.50
C ALA A 231 13.52 -3.09 -10.17
N GLU A 232 13.80 -3.20 -11.46
CA GLU A 232 14.57 -2.20 -12.21
C GLU A 232 13.84 -0.86 -12.37
N THR A 233 12.53 -0.82 -12.13
CA THR A 233 11.73 0.42 -12.18
C THR A 233 11.68 1.15 -10.84
N LEU A 234 12.18 0.53 -9.77
CA LEU A 234 12.21 1.14 -8.44
C LEU A 234 13.33 2.20 -8.32
N THR A 235 13.21 3.03 -7.33
CA THR A 235 14.17 4.06 -6.91
C THR A 235 14.68 3.71 -5.51
N PRO A 236 15.82 2.99 -5.39
CA PRO A 236 16.30 2.50 -4.10
C PRO A 236 16.55 3.62 -3.07
N GLU A 237 16.96 4.81 -3.54
CA GLU A 237 17.29 5.94 -2.68
C GLU A 237 16.08 6.43 -1.86
N ILE A 238 14.90 6.50 -2.48
CA ILE A 238 13.69 6.88 -1.74
C ILE A 238 13.26 5.76 -0.79
N MET A 239 13.40 4.50 -1.18
CA MET A 239 13.11 3.37 -0.30
C MET A 239 14.00 3.38 0.95
N GLU A 240 15.29 3.70 0.80
CA GLU A 240 16.21 3.85 1.92
C GLU A 240 15.77 4.97 2.87
N ASP A 241 15.34 6.11 2.34
CA ASP A 241 14.91 7.24 3.16
C ASP A 241 13.56 6.96 3.85
N VAL A 242 12.61 6.27 3.20
CA VAL A 242 11.39 5.80 3.86
C VAL A 242 11.73 4.81 4.98
N ALA A 243 12.67 3.89 4.77
CA ALA A 243 13.12 2.97 5.80
C ALA A 243 13.78 3.70 6.99
N ARG A 244 14.61 4.69 6.73
CA ARG A 244 15.20 5.57 7.75
C ARG A 244 14.15 6.36 8.51
N MET A 245 13.17 6.92 7.81
CA MET A 245 12.05 7.64 8.41
C MET A 245 11.30 6.75 9.41
N LEU A 246 10.92 5.54 9.00
CA LEU A 246 10.24 4.60 9.88
C LEU A 246 11.12 4.14 11.04
N PHE A 247 12.38 3.78 10.78
CA PHE A 247 13.32 3.36 11.82
C PHE A 247 13.47 4.41 12.93
N LEU A 248 13.53 5.68 12.57
CA LEU A 248 13.71 6.79 13.52
C LEU A 248 12.38 7.22 14.17
N ALA A 249 11.26 7.14 13.45
CA ALA A 249 9.95 7.55 13.94
C ALA A 249 9.30 6.53 14.87
N LEU A 250 9.41 5.23 14.58
CA LEU A 250 8.73 4.17 15.32
C LEU A 250 9.00 4.19 16.82
N PRO A 251 10.26 4.34 17.31
CA PRO A 251 10.55 4.42 18.74
C PRO A 251 9.88 5.62 19.43
N GLU A 252 9.59 6.68 18.69
CA GLU A 252 8.90 7.86 19.23
C GLU A 252 7.36 7.69 19.16
N ILE A 253 6.85 7.12 18.09
CA ILE A 253 5.41 6.88 17.94
C ILE A 253 4.90 5.94 19.03
N VAL A 254 5.65 4.89 19.38
CA VAL A 254 5.25 3.94 20.43
C VAL A 254 5.24 4.55 21.84
N LYS A 255 5.80 5.76 22.04
CA LYS A 255 5.72 6.50 23.31
C LYS A 255 4.39 7.26 23.47
N ILE A 256 3.62 7.42 22.39
CA ILE A 256 2.33 8.11 22.43
C ILE A 256 1.42 7.40 23.44
N LYS A 257 0.85 8.16 24.37
CA LYS A 257 -0.06 7.64 25.38
C LYS A 257 -1.49 7.58 24.86
N GLY A 258 -2.13 6.42 25.08
CA GLY A 258 -3.51 6.17 24.65
C GLY A 258 -3.61 5.71 23.20
N VAL A 259 -4.82 5.29 22.82
CA VAL A 259 -5.16 4.98 21.42
C VAL A 259 -5.53 6.29 20.75
N LEU A 260 -4.90 6.58 19.63
CA LEU A 260 -5.32 7.71 18.79
C LEU A 260 -6.72 7.38 18.27
N ARG A 261 -7.68 8.27 18.49
CA ARG A 261 -9.04 8.15 17.94
C ARG A 261 -9.32 9.39 17.13
N GLU A 262 -9.86 9.20 15.95
CA GLU A 262 -10.48 10.30 15.21
C GLU A 262 -11.56 10.93 16.08
N LYS A 263 -11.58 12.26 16.13
CA LYS A 263 -12.64 13.03 16.79
C LYS A 263 -13.81 13.20 15.84
#